data_63eec11d7b2086ad0f0b05ec4ee6b07a
#
_entry.id   63eec11d7b2086ad0f0b05ec4ee6b07a
#
_cell.length_a   1.000
_cell.length_b   1.000
_cell.length_c   1.000
_cell.angle_alpha   90.00
_cell.angle_beta   90.00
_cell.angle_gamma   90.00
#
_symmetry.space_group_name_H-M   'P 1'
#
loop_
_entity.id
_entity.type
_entity.pdbx_description
1 polymer ?
#
loop_
_entity_poly.entity_id
_entity_poly.type
_entity_poly.pdbx_seq_one_letter_code
_entity_poly.pdbx_strand_id
1 'polypeptide(L)'
;MKRIIENIFELNRFAKISIQLLVDGLLIFFSLSCAWFIRLDQTSFFFTNEIKTSLLILIPITLLLFYKLGFYKNIVRFISISFIKTAFFGSIISSTFIYLIAYVSDQYLPRSIPMIYLLILLISTCGVR
;
A
#
# COMPACT_ATOMS: atom_id res chain seq x y z
N MET A 1 16.62 -22.92 2.38
CA MET A 1 15.22 -22.42 2.41
C MET A 1 14.51 -22.75 3.72
N LYS A 2 14.54 -24.00 4.21
CA LYS A 2 13.92 -24.37 5.50
C LYS A 2 14.42 -23.55 6.70
N ARG A 3 15.73 -23.34 6.85
CA ARG A 3 16.31 -22.54 7.95
C ARG A 3 15.85 -21.08 7.99
N ILE A 4 15.60 -20.47 6.81
CA ILE A 4 15.12 -19.08 6.74
C ILE A 4 13.67 -19.01 7.22
N ILE A 5 12.88 -20.02 6.88
CA ILE A 5 11.46 -20.11 7.29
C ILE A 5 11.35 -20.37 8.79
N GLU A 6 12.19 -21.25 9.35
CA GLU A 6 12.23 -21.52 10.79
C GLU A 6 12.65 -20.28 11.59
N ASN A 7 13.67 -19.56 11.14
CA ASN A 7 14.10 -18.30 11.79
C ASN A 7 13.01 -17.21 11.76
N ILE A 8 12.18 -17.17 10.71
CA ILE A 8 11.06 -16.23 10.63
C ILE A 8 9.94 -16.61 11.61
N PHE A 9 9.76 -17.91 11.89
CA PHE A 9 8.76 -18.35 12.87
C PHE A 9 9.16 -18.07 14.33
N GLU A 10 10.44 -18.01 14.63
CA GLU A 10 10.97 -17.68 15.97
C GLU A 10 11.11 -16.17 16.25
N LEU A 11 10.91 -15.33 15.22
CA LEU A 11 11.00 -13.87 15.37
C LEU A 11 9.95 -13.34 16.35
N ASN A 12 10.39 -12.44 17.21
CA ASN A 12 9.53 -11.68 18.12
C ASN A 12 8.37 -11.03 17.34
N ARG A 13 7.21 -10.90 18.00
CA ARG A 13 5.99 -10.31 17.42
C ARG A 13 6.26 -8.97 16.71
N PHE A 14 7.16 -8.16 17.24
CA PHE A 14 7.58 -6.89 16.64
C PHE A 14 8.30 -7.06 15.29
N ALA A 15 9.18 -8.04 15.18
CA ALA A 15 9.91 -8.29 13.93
C ALA A 15 8.96 -8.75 12.80
N LYS A 16 7.96 -9.56 13.13
CA LYS A 16 6.92 -9.99 12.16
C LYS A 16 6.11 -8.80 11.65
N ILE A 17 5.70 -7.91 12.55
CA ILE A 17 4.96 -6.69 12.19
C ILE A 17 5.84 -5.77 11.32
N SER A 18 7.11 -5.61 11.66
CA SER A 18 8.04 -4.78 10.89
C SER A 18 8.24 -5.29 9.47
N ILE A 19 8.39 -6.60 9.28
CA ILE A 19 8.52 -7.22 7.95
C ILE A 19 7.24 -6.99 7.13
N GLN A 20 6.06 -7.20 7.72
CA GLN A 20 4.79 -6.96 7.05
C GLN A 20 4.63 -5.49 6.64
N LEU A 21 5.00 -4.59 7.54
CA LEU A 21 4.95 -3.15 7.31
C LEU A 21 5.85 -2.73 6.15
N LEU A 22 7.02 -3.34 6.05
CA LEU A 22 7.96 -3.12 4.95
C LEU A 22 7.39 -3.66 3.62
N VAL A 23 6.82 -4.86 3.63
CA VAL A 23 6.18 -5.44 2.45
C VAL A 23 4.99 -4.59 2.00
N ASP A 24 4.13 -4.17 2.91
CA ASP A 24 2.99 -3.31 2.60
C ASP A 24 3.44 -1.95 2.04
N GLY A 25 4.53 -1.36 2.57
CA GLY A 25 5.14 -0.15 2.02
C GLY A 25 5.63 -0.33 0.57
N LEU A 26 6.26 -1.45 0.27
CA LEU A 26 6.66 -1.79 -1.11
C LEU A 26 5.46 -1.99 -2.03
N LEU A 27 4.40 -2.63 -1.54
CA LEU A 27 3.16 -2.82 -2.32
C LEU A 27 2.48 -1.49 -2.64
N ILE A 28 2.44 -0.56 -1.69
CA ILE A 28 1.90 0.79 -1.89
C ILE A 28 2.73 1.53 -2.95
N PHE A 29 4.06 1.50 -2.82
CA PHE A 29 4.96 2.11 -3.79
C PHE A 29 4.76 1.54 -5.19
N PHE A 30 4.73 0.21 -5.30
CA PHE A 30 4.53 -0.49 -6.57
C PHE A 30 3.15 -0.18 -7.18
N SER A 31 2.09 -0.20 -6.38
CA SER A 31 0.73 0.08 -6.82
C SER A 31 0.59 1.50 -7.39
N LEU A 32 1.21 2.48 -6.72
CA LEU A 32 1.17 3.86 -7.19
C LEU A 32 2.00 4.04 -8.47
N SER A 33 3.18 3.42 -8.53
CA SER A 33 4.03 3.44 -9.71
C SER A 33 3.33 2.84 -10.93
N CYS A 34 2.68 1.69 -10.77
CA CYS A 34 1.88 1.07 -11.83
C CYS A 34 0.70 1.93 -12.26
N ALA A 35 -0.02 2.54 -11.32
CA ALA A 35 -1.16 3.41 -11.64
C ALA A 35 -0.74 4.61 -12.49
N TRP A 36 0.40 5.22 -12.17
CA TRP A 36 0.97 6.31 -12.98
C TRP A 36 1.42 5.83 -14.35
N PHE A 37 2.15 4.72 -14.40
CA PHE A 37 2.64 4.17 -15.66
C PHE A 37 1.51 3.82 -16.63
N ILE A 38 0.44 3.17 -16.14
CA ILE A 38 -0.72 2.79 -16.95
C ILE A 38 -1.45 4.03 -17.49
N ARG A 39 -1.51 5.11 -16.72
CA ARG A 39 -2.30 6.29 -17.11
C ARG A 39 -1.55 7.27 -17.99
N LEU A 40 -0.28 7.50 -17.74
CA LEU A 40 0.47 8.58 -18.38
C LEU A 40 1.46 8.08 -19.42
N ASP A 41 1.69 6.76 -19.50
CA ASP A 41 2.64 6.12 -20.42
C ASP A 41 4.04 6.79 -20.42
N GLN A 42 4.40 7.42 -19.31
CA GLN A 42 5.64 8.14 -19.16
C GLN A 42 6.58 7.41 -18.22
N THR A 43 7.74 7.05 -18.73
CA THR A 43 8.86 6.49 -17.96
C THR A 43 9.57 7.54 -17.09
N SER A 44 9.26 8.82 -17.27
CA SER A 44 9.81 9.95 -16.49
C SER A 44 9.26 10.07 -15.06
N PHE A 45 8.41 9.12 -14.63
CA PHE A 45 7.80 9.04 -13.31
C PHE A 45 8.78 9.28 -12.15
N PHE A 46 9.99 8.71 -12.23
CA PHE A 46 10.97 8.82 -11.14
C PHE A 46 11.67 10.18 -11.03
N PHE A 47 11.48 11.07 -11.99
CA PHE A 47 12.22 12.32 -12.07
C PHE A 47 11.45 13.56 -11.62
N THR A 48 10.12 13.48 -11.48
CA THR A 48 9.32 14.62 -11.02
C THR A 48 9.33 14.70 -9.50
N ASN A 49 9.76 15.85 -8.96
CA ASN A 49 9.80 16.08 -7.51
C ASN A 49 8.42 16.01 -6.85
N GLU A 50 7.40 16.34 -7.61
CA GLU A 50 5.99 16.33 -7.17
C GLU A 50 5.51 14.94 -6.77
N ILE A 51 5.87 13.93 -7.55
CA ILE A 51 5.49 12.54 -7.29
C ILE A 51 6.25 11.98 -6.09
N LYS A 52 7.53 12.36 -5.95
CA LYS A 52 8.34 11.94 -4.80
C LYS A 52 7.76 12.45 -3.49
N THR A 53 7.32 13.70 -3.45
CA THR A 53 6.68 14.28 -2.25
C THR A 53 5.35 13.61 -1.95
N SER A 54 4.52 13.35 -2.96
CA SER A 54 3.26 12.63 -2.78
C SER A 54 3.46 11.20 -2.26
N LEU A 55 4.44 10.48 -2.78
CA LEU A 55 4.82 9.14 -2.30
C LEU A 55 5.31 9.16 -0.86
N LEU A 56 6.18 10.10 -0.53
CA LEU A 56 6.79 10.22 0.80
C LEU A 56 5.75 10.49 1.89
N ILE A 57 4.69 11.19 1.56
CA ILE A 57 3.58 11.47 2.48
C ILE A 57 2.57 10.30 2.49
N LEU A 58 2.27 9.72 1.34
CA LEU A 58 1.27 8.68 1.20
C LEU A 58 1.64 7.38 1.91
N ILE A 59 2.89 6.94 1.77
CA ILE A 59 3.35 5.66 2.34
C ILE A 59 3.13 5.61 3.85
N PRO A 60 3.63 6.55 4.68
CA PRO A 60 3.43 6.50 6.11
C PRO A 60 1.97 6.65 6.53
N ILE A 61 1.19 7.46 5.83
CA ILE A 61 -0.24 7.64 6.12
C ILE A 61 -0.99 6.33 5.89
N THR A 62 -0.75 5.66 4.75
CA THR A 62 -1.41 4.39 4.43
C THR A 62 -1.00 3.27 5.38
N LEU A 63 0.28 3.22 5.78
CA LEU A 63 0.76 2.25 6.76
C LEU A 63 0.13 2.48 8.15
N LEU A 64 0.00 3.73 8.58
CA LEU A 64 -0.69 4.07 9.83
C LEU A 64 -2.18 3.68 9.78
N LEU A 65 -2.83 3.88 8.64
CA LEU A 65 -4.21 3.43 8.43
C LEU A 65 -4.34 1.93 8.55
N PHE A 66 -3.48 1.16 7.90
CA PHE A 66 -3.49 -0.29 7.98
C PHE A 66 -3.23 -0.78 9.40
N TYR A 67 -2.33 -0.10 10.13
CA TYR A 67 -2.08 -0.40 11.53
C TYR A 67 -3.33 -0.15 12.40
N LYS A 68 -3.99 1.01 12.25
CA LYS A 68 -5.23 1.35 13.01
C LYS A 68 -6.41 0.45 12.66
N LEU A 69 -6.55 0.06 11.40
CA LEU A 69 -7.60 -0.86 10.96
C LEU A 69 -7.41 -2.30 11.47
N GLY A 70 -6.31 -2.56 12.18
CA GLY A 70 -6.04 -3.86 12.76
C GLY A 70 -5.54 -4.91 11.76
N PHE A 71 -5.01 -4.47 10.61
CA PHE A 71 -4.45 -5.33 9.59
C PHE A 71 -3.38 -6.29 10.13
N TYR A 72 -2.64 -5.84 11.15
CA TYR A 72 -1.56 -6.58 11.81
C TYR A 72 -1.99 -7.38 13.04
N LYS A 73 -3.25 -7.24 13.47
CA LYS A 73 -3.78 -8.00 14.63
C LYS A 73 -4.13 -9.44 14.28
N ASN A 74 -4.61 -9.66 13.07
CA ASN A 74 -5.04 -10.97 12.59
C ASN A 74 -3.93 -11.63 11.76
N ILE A 75 -2.86 -12.08 12.44
CA ILE A 75 -1.90 -13.01 11.85
C ILE A 75 -2.57 -14.40 11.85
N VAL A 76 -3.68 -14.54 11.16
CA VAL A 76 -4.40 -15.81 11.09
C VAL A 76 -4.12 -16.46 9.74
N ARG A 77 -3.83 -17.75 9.77
CA ARG A 77 -3.49 -18.61 8.63
C ARG A 77 -4.57 -18.73 7.55
N PHE A 78 -5.69 -18.03 7.69
CA PHE A 78 -6.80 -18.11 6.74
C PHE A 78 -7.25 -16.71 6.33
N ILE A 79 -7.47 -16.53 5.04
CA ILE A 79 -8.12 -15.34 4.49
C ILE A 79 -9.55 -15.33 5.02
N SER A 80 -9.79 -14.51 6.04
CA SER A 80 -11.12 -14.30 6.59
C SER A 80 -11.85 -13.23 5.76
N ILE A 81 -13.17 -13.36 5.64
CA ILE A 81 -14.04 -12.33 5.04
C ILE A 81 -13.81 -10.97 5.72
N SER A 82 -13.53 -10.99 7.03
CA SER A 82 -13.17 -9.79 7.78
C SER A 82 -11.90 -9.12 7.25
N PHE A 83 -10.89 -9.90 6.84
CA PHE A 83 -9.66 -9.40 6.24
C PHE A 83 -9.93 -8.69 4.91
N ILE A 84 -10.72 -9.31 4.03
CA ILE A 84 -11.08 -8.72 2.73
C ILE A 84 -11.82 -7.39 2.90
N LYS A 85 -12.76 -7.32 3.86
CA LYS A 85 -13.45 -6.08 4.19
C LYS A 85 -12.47 -4.99 4.64
N THR A 86 -11.54 -5.32 5.52
CA THR A 86 -10.54 -4.38 6.03
C THR A 86 -9.61 -3.91 4.93
N ALA A 87 -9.18 -4.81 4.02
CA ALA A 87 -8.37 -4.47 2.86
C ALA A 87 -9.11 -3.52 1.92
N PHE A 88 -10.39 -3.79 1.68
CA PHE A 88 -11.23 -2.96 0.82
C PHE A 88 -11.40 -1.55 1.38
N PHE A 89 -11.78 -1.43 2.65
CA PHE A 89 -11.90 -0.12 3.31
C PHE A 89 -10.56 0.62 3.38
N GLY A 90 -9.48 -0.07 3.71
CA GLY A 90 -8.14 0.50 3.74
C GLY A 90 -7.70 1.04 2.37
N SER A 91 -7.98 0.32 1.30
CA SER A 91 -7.68 0.74 -0.08
C SER A 91 -8.49 1.96 -0.50
N ILE A 92 -9.77 2.03 -0.16
CA ILE A 92 -10.64 3.18 -0.44
C ILE A 92 -10.12 4.42 0.27
N ILE A 93 -9.86 4.31 1.57
CA ILE A 93 -9.36 5.44 2.36
C ILE A 93 -8.01 5.91 1.82
N SER A 94 -7.10 4.98 1.51
CA SER A 94 -5.78 5.31 0.93
C SER A 94 -5.91 6.02 -0.42
N SER A 95 -6.81 5.56 -1.29
CA SER A 95 -7.11 6.19 -2.58
C SER A 95 -7.67 7.62 -2.43
N THR A 96 -8.53 7.82 -1.43
CA THR A 96 -9.06 9.16 -1.09
C THR A 96 -7.95 10.09 -0.62
N PHE A 97 -6.98 9.60 0.15
CA PHE A 97 -5.82 10.39 0.57
C PHE A 97 -4.94 10.84 -0.60
N ILE A 98 -4.76 10.01 -1.63
CA ILE A 98 -4.04 10.42 -2.85
C ILE A 98 -4.72 11.65 -3.47
N TYR A 99 -6.05 11.60 -3.57
CA TYR A 99 -6.82 12.69 -4.15
C TYR A 99 -6.68 13.98 -3.31
N LEU A 100 -6.69 13.83 -2.00
CA LEU A 100 -6.55 14.93 -1.06
C LEU A 100 -5.14 15.55 -1.11
N ILE A 101 -4.10 14.74 -1.18
CA ILE A 101 -2.71 15.20 -1.32
C ILE A 101 -2.53 15.97 -2.63
N ALA A 102 -3.05 15.45 -3.73
CA ALA A 102 -2.99 16.11 -5.02
C ALA A 102 -3.72 17.46 -5.02
N TYR A 103 -4.87 17.53 -4.36
CA TYR A 103 -5.64 18.77 -4.21
C TYR A 103 -4.87 19.83 -3.40
N VAL A 104 -4.24 19.44 -2.29
CA VAL A 104 -3.46 20.36 -1.43
C VAL A 104 -2.17 20.81 -2.12
N SER A 105 -1.61 19.96 -2.99
CA SER A 105 -0.35 20.28 -3.71
C SER A 105 -0.59 20.99 -5.06
N ASP A 106 -1.84 21.39 -5.36
CA ASP A 106 -2.23 21.99 -6.65
C ASP A 106 -1.76 21.19 -7.88
N GLN A 107 -1.63 19.89 -7.72
CA GLN A 107 -1.18 19.00 -8.80
C GLN A 107 -2.35 18.52 -9.64
N TYR A 108 -2.21 18.58 -10.95
CA TYR A 108 -3.19 17.99 -11.85
C TYR A 108 -3.10 16.46 -11.78
N LEU A 109 -3.99 15.87 -10.98
CA LEU A 109 -4.11 14.42 -10.88
C LEU A 109 -5.32 13.92 -11.69
N PRO A 110 -5.12 13.13 -12.76
CA PRO A 110 -6.23 12.50 -13.47
C PRO A 110 -7.03 11.61 -12.51
N ARG A 111 -8.36 11.74 -12.55
CA ARG A 111 -9.29 10.99 -11.67
C ARG A 111 -9.14 9.47 -11.77
N SER A 112 -8.55 8.98 -12.86
CA SER A 112 -8.33 7.55 -13.08
C SER A 112 -7.20 6.98 -12.20
N ILE A 113 -6.21 7.78 -11.81
CA ILE A 113 -5.05 7.30 -11.02
C ILE A 113 -5.46 6.73 -9.67
N PRO A 114 -6.27 7.41 -8.84
CA PRO A 114 -6.74 6.84 -7.58
C PRO A 114 -7.54 5.55 -7.74
N MET A 115 -8.33 5.43 -8.82
CA MET A 115 -9.09 4.20 -9.10
C MET A 115 -8.19 3.02 -9.47
N ILE A 116 -7.23 3.24 -10.36
CA ILE A 116 -6.26 2.21 -10.77
C ILE A 116 -5.42 1.78 -9.56
N TYR A 117 -4.95 2.74 -8.78
CA TYR A 117 -4.21 2.49 -7.54
C TYR A 117 -5.00 1.63 -6.56
N LEU A 118 -6.29 1.96 -6.33
CA LEU A 118 -7.18 1.20 -5.45
C LEU A 118 -7.26 -0.26 -5.88
N LEU A 119 -7.49 -0.53 -7.16
CA LEU A 119 -7.59 -1.89 -7.69
C LEU A 119 -6.28 -2.66 -7.54
N ILE A 120 -5.16 -2.05 -7.92
CA ILE A 120 -3.84 -2.71 -7.83
C ILE A 120 -3.47 -2.96 -6.37
N LEU A 121 -3.70 -2.00 -5.48
CA LEU A 121 -3.42 -2.15 -4.06
C LEU A 121 -4.27 -3.26 -3.44
N LEU A 122 -5.55 -3.34 -3.78
CA LEU A 122 -6.45 -4.37 -3.27
C LEU A 122 -6.02 -5.76 -3.75
N ILE A 123 -5.72 -5.91 -5.04
CA ILE A 123 -5.27 -7.18 -5.61
C ILE A 123 -3.93 -7.59 -5.00
N SER A 124 -2.98 -6.66 -4.87
CA SER A 124 -1.65 -6.95 -4.34
C SER A 124 -1.69 -7.31 -2.86
N THR A 125 -2.47 -6.61 -2.04
CA THR A 125 -2.61 -6.92 -0.61
C THR A 125 -3.32 -8.26 -0.38
N CYS A 126 -4.31 -8.59 -1.18
CA CYS A 126 -4.97 -9.91 -1.11
C CYS A 126 -4.10 -11.03 -1.68
N GLY A 127 -3.28 -10.75 -2.70
CA GLY A 127 -2.45 -11.76 -3.36
C GLY A 127 -1.19 -12.13 -2.58
N VAL A 128 -0.61 -11.21 -1.82
CA VAL A 128 0.61 -11.45 -1.02
C VAL A 128 0.29 -12.17 0.31
N ARG A 129 -0.94 -12.15 0.77
CA ARG A 129 -1.39 -12.78 2.02
C ARG A 129 -2.28 -13.98 1.78
#